data_a81cb3c7b73253016cada9341ac7e724
#
_entry.id   a81cb3c7b73253016cada9341ac7e724
#
_cell.length_a   1.000
_cell.length_b   1.000
_cell.length_c   1.000
_cell.angle_alpha   90.00
_cell.angle_beta   90.00
_cell.angle_gamma   90.00
#
_symmetry.space_group_name_H-M   'P 1'
#
loop_
_entity.id
_entity.type
_entity.pdbx_description
1 polymer ?
#
loop_
_entity_poly.entity_id
_entity_poly.type
_entity_poly.pdbx_seq_one_letter_code
_entity_poly.pdbx_strand_id
1 'polypeptide(L)'
;FVVDVQSVISREKDPAAFGVVSIGAFNAGMAGNVIPDRAQLRGTIRSHDPQVRDKLLDGVRRTALASAQMAGAPVPQIALGERGSRAVINDAALAERTGAVFAQAFGVDAERQREPSAASEDYSAFVAAGVPSFYFGIGGLDPQWLQQARQTGERIPVNHSPDFAPVPQPSIRTGVEAMTLAVMNVMPPPS
;
A
#
# COMPACT_ATOMS: atom_id res chain seq x y z
N PHE A 1 -24.67 3.65 4.18
CA PHE A 1 -23.29 3.57 4.64
C PHE A 1 -22.28 3.63 3.50
N VAL A 2 -22.36 2.71 2.47
CA VAL A 2 -21.32 2.61 1.40
C VAL A 2 -21.19 3.92 0.61
N VAL A 3 -22.29 4.60 0.36
CA VAL A 3 -22.32 5.91 -0.30
C VAL A 3 -21.85 7.00 0.66
N ASP A 4 -22.38 7.01 1.88
CA ASP A 4 -22.16 8.08 2.87
C ASP A 4 -20.70 8.13 3.32
N VAL A 5 -20.05 6.96 3.47
CA VAL A 5 -18.63 6.90 3.87
C VAL A 5 -17.69 7.58 2.86
N GLN A 6 -18.12 7.78 1.62
CA GLN A 6 -17.35 8.53 0.64
C GLN A 6 -17.22 10.02 0.99
N SER A 7 -18.15 10.55 1.80
CA SER A 7 -18.08 11.94 2.29
C SER A 7 -16.87 12.15 3.22
N VAL A 8 -16.46 11.14 3.96
CA VAL A 8 -15.26 11.19 4.81
C VAL A 8 -14.01 11.45 3.96
N ILE A 9 -13.92 10.79 2.79
CA ILE A 9 -12.81 10.98 1.85
C ILE A 9 -12.86 12.35 1.17
N SER A 10 -14.05 12.73 0.71
CA SER A 10 -14.20 13.91 -0.16
C SER A 10 -14.36 15.23 0.60
N ARG A 11 -14.70 15.21 1.90
CA ARG A 11 -15.05 16.41 2.67
C ARG A 11 -14.31 16.58 4.00
N GLU A 12 -13.74 15.52 4.56
CA GLU A 12 -13.22 15.59 5.92
C GLU A 12 -11.69 15.52 6.00
N LYS A 13 -11.02 14.88 5.05
CA LYS A 13 -9.56 14.91 4.99
C LYS A 13 -9.05 16.06 4.13
N ASP A 14 -7.80 16.44 4.31
CA ASP A 14 -7.12 17.33 3.39
C ASP A 14 -7.15 16.74 1.96
N PRO A 15 -7.65 17.46 0.96
CA PRO A 15 -7.71 16.97 -0.42
C PRO A 15 -6.33 16.62 -0.99
N ALA A 16 -5.25 17.28 -0.56
CA ALA A 16 -3.89 16.98 -0.99
C ALA A 16 -3.30 15.73 -0.32
N ALA A 17 -3.85 15.29 0.83
CA ALA A 17 -3.36 14.12 1.52
C ALA A 17 -3.89 12.83 0.90
N PHE A 18 -3.04 11.82 0.77
CA PHE A 18 -3.47 10.49 0.32
C PHE A 18 -4.32 9.81 1.39
N GLY A 19 -5.49 9.34 0.99
CA GLY A 19 -6.39 8.56 1.85
C GLY A 19 -7.50 7.90 1.04
N VAL A 20 -7.73 6.62 1.29
CA VAL A 20 -8.72 5.79 0.58
C VAL A 20 -9.49 4.94 1.58
N VAL A 21 -10.80 4.85 1.39
CA VAL A 21 -11.69 3.85 2.01
C VAL A 21 -12.36 3.08 0.89
N SER A 22 -12.13 1.78 0.84
CA SER A 22 -12.73 0.88 -0.16
C SER A 22 -13.56 -0.18 0.53
N ILE A 23 -14.81 -0.33 0.13
CA ILE A 23 -15.65 -1.46 0.52
C ILE A 23 -15.59 -2.49 -0.62
N GLY A 24 -14.79 -3.53 -0.42
CA GLY A 24 -14.54 -4.56 -1.42
C GLY A 24 -15.51 -5.74 -1.39
N ALA A 25 -16.26 -5.90 -0.29
CA ALA A 25 -17.29 -6.93 -0.17
C ALA A 25 -18.48 -6.41 0.62
N PHE A 26 -19.67 -6.77 0.12
CA PHE A 26 -20.94 -6.50 0.77
C PHE A 26 -21.85 -7.72 0.60
N ASN A 27 -22.12 -8.40 1.71
CA ASN A 27 -22.91 -9.62 1.74
C ASN A 27 -24.16 -9.41 2.59
N ALA A 28 -25.35 -9.55 1.99
CA ALA A 28 -26.62 -9.43 2.66
C ALA A 28 -27.68 -10.28 1.96
N GLY A 29 -28.35 -11.14 2.72
CA GLY A 29 -29.45 -11.98 2.22
C GLY A 29 -29.06 -13.02 1.15
N MET A 30 -30.06 -13.84 0.77
CA MET A 30 -29.91 -14.86 -0.28
C MET A 30 -31.09 -14.88 -1.24
N ALA A 31 -32.21 -14.23 -0.90
CA ALA A 31 -33.43 -14.23 -1.69
C ALA A 31 -33.92 -12.80 -1.93
N GLY A 32 -34.33 -12.48 -3.16
CA GLY A 32 -34.69 -11.13 -3.57
C GLY A 32 -36.00 -10.60 -2.97
N ASN A 33 -36.83 -11.46 -2.38
CA ASN A 33 -38.10 -11.12 -1.75
C ASN A 33 -38.06 -11.18 -0.21
N VAL A 34 -36.87 -11.37 0.39
CA VAL A 34 -36.67 -11.43 1.85
C VAL A 34 -35.68 -10.37 2.28
N ILE A 35 -36.10 -9.48 3.18
CA ILE A 35 -35.21 -8.49 3.80
C ILE A 35 -34.31 -9.23 4.79
N PRO A 36 -32.97 -9.15 4.61
CA PRO A 36 -32.04 -9.85 5.49
C PRO A 36 -31.94 -9.14 6.87
N ASP A 37 -31.81 -9.93 7.91
CA ASP A 37 -31.58 -9.46 9.29
C ASP A 37 -30.12 -9.04 9.53
N ARG A 38 -29.20 -9.36 8.60
CA ARG A 38 -27.77 -9.07 8.71
C ARG A 38 -27.19 -8.64 7.38
N ALA A 39 -26.30 -7.65 7.44
CA ALA A 39 -25.39 -7.28 6.36
C ALA A 39 -23.94 -7.28 6.88
N GLN A 40 -23.03 -7.84 6.11
CA GLN A 40 -21.60 -7.84 6.40
C GLN A 40 -20.85 -7.09 5.30
N LEU A 41 -20.09 -6.09 5.71
CA LEU A 41 -19.21 -5.32 4.85
C LEU A 41 -17.76 -5.57 5.22
N ARG A 42 -16.89 -5.67 4.22
CA ARG A 42 -15.43 -5.76 4.40
C ARG A 42 -14.77 -4.78 3.48
N GLY A 43 -13.72 -4.14 3.98
CA GLY A 43 -13.03 -3.12 3.22
C GLY A 43 -11.61 -2.88 3.69
N THR A 44 -10.97 -1.90 3.08
CA THR A 44 -9.63 -1.44 3.44
C THR A 44 -9.60 0.07 3.59
N ILE A 45 -8.77 0.53 4.51
CA ILE A 45 -8.43 1.95 4.70
C ILE A 45 -6.94 2.08 4.43
N ARG A 46 -6.56 3.02 3.57
CA ARG A 46 -5.17 3.29 3.20
C ARG A 46 -4.86 4.76 3.36
N SER A 47 -3.71 5.07 3.92
CA SER A 47 -3.17 6.42 4.04
C SER A 47 -1.66 6.34 4.25
N HIS A 48 -0.94 7.39 3.87
CA HIS A 48 0.48 7.51 4.18
C HIS A 48 0.70 8.20 5.54
N ASP A 49 -0.20 9.12 5.91
CA ASP A 49 -0.13 9.89 7.14
C ASP A 49 -0.97 9.24 8.26
N PRO A 50 -0.39 9.01 9.46
CA PRO A 50 -1.12 8.46 10.60
C PRO A 50 -2.32 9.31 11.04
N GLN A 51 -2.25 10.64 10.97
CA GLN A 51 -3.34 11.53 11.35
C GLN A 51 -4.51 11.42 10.37
N VAL A 52 -4.21 11.30 9.07
CA VAL A 52 -5.22 11.02 8.04
C VAL A 52 -5.86 9.66 8.30
N ARG A 53 -5.05 8.64 8.63
CA ARG A 53 -5.57 7.31 8.97
C ARG A 53 -6.57 7.35 10.13
N ASP A 54 -6.21 8.00 11.21
CA ASP A 54 -7.07 8.10 12.40
C ASP A 54 -8.38 8.82 12.06
N LYS A 55 -8.33 9.90 11.31
CA LYS A 55 -9.52 10.60 10.81
C LYS A 55 -10.41 9.70 9.97
N LEU A 56 -9.84 8.89 9.07
CA LEU A 56 -10.59 7.93 8.26
C LEU A 56 -11.24 6.83 9.10
N LEU A 57 -10.51 6.29 10.08
CA LEU A 57 -11.04 5.28 11.01
C LEU A 57 -12.24 5.82 11.81
N ASP A 58 -12.11 7.03 12.35
CA ASP A 58 -13.20 7.69 13.08
C ASP A 58 -14.38 8.03 12.18
N GLY A 59 -14.12 8.49 10.98
CA GLY A 59 -15.17 8.76 9.98
C GLY A 59 -15.95 7.49 9.61
N VAL A 60 -15.26 6.38 9.36
CA VAL A 60 -15.90 5.08 9.06
C VAL A 60 -16.75 4.62 10.24
N ARG A 61 -16.24 4.71 11.47
CA ARG A 61 -16.98 4.33 12.68
C ARG A 61 -18.25 5.17 12.84
N ARG A 62 -18.12 6.49 12.76
CA ARG A 62 -19.22 7.44 12.89
C ARG A 62 -20.29 7.21 11.82
N THR A 63 -19.89 7.03 10.56
CA THR A 63 -20.83 6.77 9.46
C THR A 63 -21.58 5.46 9.65
N ALA A 64 -20.90 4.39 10.13
CA ALA A 64 -21.55 3.11 10.40
C ALA A 64 -22.61 3.23 11.51
N LEU A 65 -22.27 3.91 12.61
CA LEU A 65 -23.21 4.17 13.71
C LEU A 65 -24.41 4.99 13.25
N ALA A 66 -24.18 6.07 12.50
CA ALA A 66 -25.24 6.93 11.96
C ALA A 66 -26.16 6.19 10.99
N SER A 67 -25.59 5.34 10.11
CA SER A 67 -26.39 4.53 9.18
C SER A 67 -27.30 3.53 9.91
N ALA A 68 -26.81 2.89 10.96
CA ALA A 68 -27.61 1.99 11.77
C ALA A 68 -28.72 2.75 12.51
N GLN A 69 -28.41 3.88 13.12
CA GLN A 69 -29.38 4.72 13.80
C GLN A 69 -30.48 5.21 12.85
N MET A 70 -30.13 5.67 11.66
CA MET A 70 -31.09 6.13 10.65
C MET A 70 -32.03 5.01 10.19
N ALA A 71 -31.53 3.76 10.15
CA ALA A 71 -32.32 2.59 9.80
C ALA A 71 -33.12 1.99 10.99
N GLY A 72 -33.02 2.54 12.19
CA GLY A 72 -33.59 1.94 13.41
C GLY A 72 -32.99 0.57 13.74
N ALA A 73 -31.80 0.28 13.25
CA ALA A 73 -31.13 -1.00 13.45
C ALA A 73 -30.30 -1.01 14.76
N PRO A 74 -29.98 -2.20 15.32
CA PRO A 74 -29.07 -2.32 16.45
C PRO A 74 -27.69 -1.74 16.15
N VAL A 75 -26.94 -1.41 17.21
CA VAL A 75 -25.58 -0.90 17.10
C VAL A 75 -24.72 -1.91 16.33
N PRO A 76 -24.04 -1.51 15.24
CA PRO A 76 -23.25 -2.41 14.41
C PRO A 76 -21.99 -2.88 15.15
N GLN A 77 -21.56 -4.09 14.87
CA GLN A 77 -20.22 -4.57 15.25
C GLN A 77 -19.20 -3.99 14.30
N ILE A 78 -18.24 -3.24 14.81
CA ILE A 78 -17.23 -2.57 14.02
C ILE A 78 -15.84 -3.05 14.46
N ALA A 79 -15.17 -3.80 13.59
CA ALA A 79 -13.78 -4.21 13.78
C ALA A 79 -12.90 -3.39 12.82
N LEU A 80 -12.08 -2.51 13.38
CA LEU A 80 -11.20 -1.62 12.62
C LEU A 80 -9.75 -1.81 13.07
N GLY A 81 -8.90 -2.19 12.12
CA GLY A 81 -7.49 -1.85 12.18
C GLY A 81 -6.57 -2.61 13.14
N GLU A 82 -7.02 -3.65 13.85
CA GLU A 82 -6.15 -4.42 14.76
C GLU A 82 -4.99 -5.15 14.08
N ARG A 83 -5.10 -5.39 12.78
CA ARG A 83 -4.08 -6.05 11.94
C ARG A 83 -3.57 -5.18 10.79
N GLY A 84 -3.69 -3.85 10.91
CA GLY A 84 -3.24 -2.95 9.86
C GLY A 84 -1.75 -2.67 9.95
N SER A 85 -1.03 -2.78 8.81
CA SER A 85 0.32 -2.24 8.67
C SER A 85 0.28 -0.71 8.59
N ARG A 86 1.35 -0.07 9.06
CA ARG A 86 1.57 1.38 8.90
C ARG A 86 2.22 1.65 7.54
N ALA A 87 2.40 2.92 7.19
CA ALA A 87 3.22 3.27 6.04
C ALA A 87 4.68 2.88 6.30
N VAL A 88 5.35 2.34 5.28
CA VAL A 88 6.80 2.18 5.28
C VAL A 88 7.39 3.53 4.85
N ILE A 89 8.09 4.17 5.77
CA ILE A 89 8.77 5.44 5.54
C ILE A 89 10.27 5.17 5.62
N ASN A 90 10.96 5.38 4.51
CA ASN A 90 12.40 5.23 4.44
C ASN A 90 13.08 6.34 5.26
N ASP A 91 14.13 5.97 6.00
CA ASP A 91 15.03 6.94 6.63
C ASP A 91 15.75 7.74 5.53
N ALA A 92 15.66 9.06 5.60
CA ALA A 92 16.13 9.95 4.53
C ALA A 92 17.64 9.81 4.30
N ALA A 93 18.44 9.78 5.38
CA ALA A 93 19.89 9.71 5.28
C ALA A 93 20.34 8.33 4.76
N LEU A 94 19.67 7.25 5.19
CA LEU A 94 19.95 5.91 4.72
C LEU A 94 19.54 5.73 3.25
N ALA A 95 18.41 6.31 2.85
CA ALA A 95 17.93 6.29 1.47
C ALA A 95 18.87 7.05 0.53
N GLU A 96 19.29 8.25 0.91
CA GLU A 96 20.21 9.07 0.11
C GLU A 96 21.55 8.35 -0.11
N ARG A 97 22.18 7.88 0.96
CA ARG A 97 23.48 7.24 0.86
C ARG A 97 23.43 5.89 0.13
N THR A 98 22.37 5.09 0.34
CA THR A 98 22.22 3.82 -0.36
C THR A 98 21.84 4.02 -1.83
N GLY A 99 21.01 5.03 -2.12
CA GLY A 99 20.69 5.45 -3.47
C GLY A 99 21.93 5.88 -4.25
N ALA A 100 22.86 6.62 -3.64
CA ALA A 100 24.13 6.98 -4.28
C ALA A 100 24.97 5.74 -4.64
N VAL A 101 25.00 4.72 -3.78
CA VAL A 101 25.68 3.44 -4.06
C VAL A 101 24.99 2.71 -5.22
N PHE A 102 23.67 2.70 -5.26
CA PHE A 102 22.92 2.07 -6.35
C PHE A 102 23.10 2.82 -7.68
N ALA A 103 23.10 4.15 -7.67
CA ALA A 103 23.39 4.94 -8.85
C ALA A 103 24.78 4.67 -9.43
N GLN A 104 25.78 4.48 -8.57
CA GLN A 104 27.11 4.12 -9.00
C GLN A 104 27.19 2.71 -9.59
N ALA A 105 26.50 1.75 -9.00
CA ALA A 105 26.56 0.34 -9.42
C ALA A 105 25.70 0.04 -10.65
N PHE A 106 24.50 0.62 -10.72
CA PHE A 106 23.50 0.30 -11.73
C PHE A 106 23.25 1.44 -12.73
N GLY A 107 23.87 2.60 -12.53
CA GLY A 107 23.65 3.82 -13.30
C GLY A 107 22.50 4.67 -12.75
N VAL A 108 22.59 5.98 -13.00
CA VAL A 108 21.63 6.98 -12.48
C VAL A 108 20.19 6.76 -12.96
N ASP A 109 20.00 6.14 -14.10
CA ASP A 109 18.68 5.82 -14.63
C ASP A 109 18.04 4.57 -13.99
N ALA A 110 18.84 3.76 -13.33
CA ALA A 110 18.36 2.56 -12.63
C ALA A 110 17.71 2.91 -11.28
N GLU A 111 18.21 3.94 -10.60
CA GLU A 111 17.61 4.47 -9.40
C GLU A 111 16.47 5.44 -9.77
N ARG A 112 15.25 5.05 -9.47
CA ARG A 112 14.09 5.93 -9.66
C ARG A 112 13.38 6.12 -8.35
N GLN A 113 13.23 7.36 -7.94
CA GLN A 113 12.26 7.70 -6.91
C GLN A 113 10.86 7.33 -7.43
N ARG A 114 10.15 6.54 -6.65
CA ARG A 114 8.77 6.16 -6.96
C ARG A 114 7.83 7.08 -6.22
N GLU A 115 6.71 7.37 -6.86
CA GLU A 115 5.56 7.90 -6.16
C GLU A 115 5.18 6.98 -5.00
N PRO A 116 4.74 7.53 -3.86
CA PRO A 116 4.33 6.74 -2.72
C PRO A 116 3.32 5.67 -3.11
N SER A 117 3.60 4.43 -2.77
CA SER A 117 2.73 3.30 -3.09
C SER A 117 1.59 3.17 -2.09
N ALA A 118 0.41 2.81 -2.58
CA ALA A 118 -0.72 2.42 -1.74
C ALA A 118 -0.68 0.95 -1.31
N ALA A 119 0.39 0.20 -1.62
CA ALA A 119 0.58 -1.17 -1.17
C ALA A 119 0.76 -1.24 0.35
N SER A 120 0.51 -2.41 0.91
CA SER A 120 0.63 -2.69 2.34
C SER A 120 1.80 -3.62 2.56
N GLU A 121 2.66 -3.27 3.51
CA GLU A 121 3.87 -4.05 3.84
C GLU A 121 3.99 -4.21 5.36
N ASP A 122 4.24 -5.43 5.83
CA ASP A 122 4.48 -5.72 7.24
C ASP A 122 5.86 -5.24 7.72
N TYR A 123 6.79 -4.99 6.79
CA TYR A 123 8.07 -4.33 7.07
C TYR A 123 7.91 -3.01 7.85
N SER A 124 6.75 -2.36 7.74
CA SER A 124 6.39 -1.19 8.53
C SER A 124 6.51 -1.39 10.04
N ALA A 125 6.54 -2.63 10.53
CA ALA A 125 6.73 -2.93 11.95
C ALA A 125 8.13 -2.53 12.44
N PHE A 126 9.17 -2.68 11.63
CA PHE A 126 10.52 -2.24 11.95
C PHE A 126 10.61 -0.72 12.03
N VAL A 127 9.99 -0.03 11.06
CA VAL A 127 9.91 1.44 11.06
C VAL A 127 9.16 1.94 12.30
N ALA A 128 8.05 1.31 12.66
CA ALA A 128 7.27 1.65 13.85
C ALA A 128 8.03 1.40 15.17
N ALA A 129 8.97 0.46 15.17
CA ALA A 129 9.87 0.20 16.29
C ALA A 129 11.04 1.21 16.37
N GLY A 130 11.11 2.19 15.47
CA GLY A 130 12.15 3.21 15.44
C GLY A 130 13.45 2.75 14.79
N VAL A 131 13.44 1.64 14.05
CA VAL A 131 14.63 1.15 13.32
C VAL A 131 14.79 1.96 12.04
N PRO A 132 15.91 2.69 11.84
CA PRO A 132 16.20 3.34 10.57
C PRO A 132 16.17 2.33 9.44
N SER A 133 15.34 2.57 8.45
CA SER A 133 14.99 1.55 7.46
C SER A 133 15.04 2.11 6.05
N PHE A 134 15.46 1.27 5.10
CA PHE A 134 15.40 1.55 3.67
C PHE A 134 14.76 0.37 2.94
N TYR A 135 13.55 0.57 2.47
CA TYR A 135 12.79 -0.40 1.70
C TYR A 135 12.83 0.00 0.22
N PHE A 136 13.32 -0.89 -0.62
CA PHE A 136 13.46 -0.64 -2.05
C PHE A 136 12.89 -1.80 -2.87
N GLY A 137 12.54 -1.52 -4.11
CA GLY A 137 12.02 -2.51 -5.05
C GLY A 137 13.02 -2.80 -6.16
N ILE A 138 12.93 -4.02 -6.70
CA ILE A 138 13.73 -4.47 -7.83
C ILE A 138 12.81 -4.64 -9.03
N GLY A 139 13.27 -4.25 -10.22
CA GLY A 139 12.56 -4.52 -11.46
C GLY A 139 12.52 -6.02 -11.75
N GLY A 140 11.34 -6.54 -12.07
CA GLY A 140 11.15 -7.96 -12.36
C GLY A 140 10.81 -8.27 -13.82
N LEU A 141 10.55 -7.26 -14.64
CA LEU A 141 10.11 -7.46 -16.03
C LEU A 141 11.22 -7.19 -17.02
N ASP A 142 11.14 -7.87 -18.18
CA ASP A 142 12.11 -7.66 -19.26
C ASP A 142 12.04 -6.22 -19.81
N PRO A 143 13.17 -5.48 -19.86
CA PRO A 143 13.18 -4.10 -20.31
C PRO A 143 12.74 -3.92 -21.76
N GLN A 144 13.08 -4.87 -22.65
CA GLN A 144 12.71 -4.79 -24.07
C GLN A 144 11.21 -4.99 -24.23
N TRP A 145 10.66 -5.99 -23.54
CA TRP A 145 9.22 -6.19 -23.53
C TRP A 145 8.48 -5.00 -22.92
N LEU A 146 8.96 -4.40 -21.82
CA LEU A 146 8.38 -3.19 -21.25
C LEU A 146 8.36 -2.02 -22.23
N GLN A 147 9.43 -1.84 -22.97
CA GLN A 147 9.52 -0.78 -23.99
C GLN A 147 8.51 -1.02 -25.10
N GLN A 148 8.41 -2.25 -25.60
CA GLN A 148 7.43 -2.63 -26.61
C GLN A 148 6.00 -2.43 -26.11
N ALA A 149 5.67 -2.92 -24.93
CA ALA A 149 4.34 -2.80 -24.34
C ALA A 149 3.90 -1.33 -24.20
N ARG A 150 4.83 -0.44 -23.82
CA ARG A 150 4.56 1.01 -23.76
C ARG A 150 4.29 1.63 -25.14
N GLN A 151 4.93 1.14 -26.19
CA GLN A 151 4.74 1.64 -27.57
C GLN A 151 3.43 1.12 -28.18
N THR A 152 3.08 -0.13 -27.90
CA THR A 152 1.89 -0.79 -28.45
C THR A 152 0.62 -0.55 -27.63
N GLY A 153 0.73 -0.06 -26.39
CA GLY A 153 -0.39 0.02 -25.44
C GLY A 153 -0.77 -1.33 -24.84
N GLU A 154 0.08 -2.35 -24.97
CA GLU A 154 -0.13 -3.65 -24.36
C GLU A 154 -0.21 -3.53 -22.82
N ARG A 155 -1.13 -4.28 -22.22
CA ARG A 155 -1.30 -4.29 -20.76
C ARG A 155 -0.11 -4.94 -20.08
N ILE A 156 0.57 -4.18 -19.22
CA ILE A 156 1.66 -4.71 -18.39
C ILE A 156 1.05 -5.38 -17.15
N PRO A 157 1.28 -6.69 -16.93
CA PRO A 157 0.85 -7.38 -15.72
C PRO A 157 1.49 -6.77 -14.48
N VAL A 158 0.69 -6.60 -13.44
CA VAL A 158 1.15 -6.13 -12.13
C VAL A 158 1.10 -7.26 -11.10
N ASN A 159 1.68 -7.05 -9.93
CA ASN A 159 1.58 -7.99 -8.81
C ASN A 159 0.12 -8.40 -8.58
N HIS A 160 -0.10 -9.65 -8.21
CA HIS A 160 -1.41 -10.31 -8.08
C HIS A 160 -2.14 -10.61 -9.41
N SER A 161 -1.54 -10.31 -10.57
CA SER A 161 -2.02 -10.83 -11.84
C SER A 161 -1.54 -12.27 -12.03
N PRO A 162 -2.37 -13.20 -12.57
CA PRO A 162 -1.92 -14.54 -12.93
C PRO A 162 -0.83 -14.54 -14.01
N ASP A 163 -0.74 -13.46 -14.79
CA ASP A 163 0.23 -13.29 -15.88
C ASP A 163 1.52 -12.60 -15.41
N PHE A 164 1.62 -12.24 -14.12
CA PHE A 164 2.84 -11.61 -13.60
C PHE A 164 3.95 -12.64 -13.44
N ALA A 165 4.91 -12.61 -14.36
CA ALA A 165 6.05 -13.52 -14.38
C ALA A 165 7.36 -12.73 -14.45
N PRO A 166 8.03 -12.49 -13.31
CA PRO A 166 9.36 -11.87 -13.30
C PRO A 166 10.38 -12.70 -14.07
N VAL A 167 11.29 -12.03 -14.79
CA VAL A 167 12.41 -12.69 -15.46
C VAL A 167 13.40 -13.17 -14.38
N PRO A 168 13.60 -14.49 -14.19
CA PRO A 168 14.24 -15.00 -12.97
C PRO A 168 15.69 -14.55 -12.82
N GLN A 169 16.54 -14.86 -13.82
CA GLN A 169 17.99 -14.67 -13.70
C GLN A 169 18.40 -13.19 -13.51
N PRO A 170 17.97 -12.23 -14.34
CA PRO A 170 18.33 -10.82 -14.13
C PRO A 170 17.81 -10.28 -12.81
N SER A 171 16.57 -10.61 -12.43
CA SER A 171 15.96 -10.12 -11.18
C SER A 171 16.69 -10.66 -9.94
N ILE A 172 17.03 -11.95 -9.93
CA ILE A 172 17.78 -12.56 -8.81
C ILE A 172 19.17 -11.94 -8.71
N ARG A 173 19.87 -11.80 -9.85
CA ARG A 173 21.21 -11.21 -9.87
C ARG A 173 21.21 -9.78 -9.33
N THR A 174 20.32 -8.94 -9.85
CA THR A 174 20.16 -7.56 -9.38
C THR A 174 19.80 -7.51 -7.90
N GLY A 175 18.93 -8.42 -7.44
CA GLY A 175 18.54 -8.52 -6.04
C GLY A 175 19.69 -8.85 -5.11
N VAL A 176 20.51 -9.84 -5.48
CA VAL A 176 21.71 -10.23 -4.72
C VAL A 176 22.69 -9.07 -4.66
N GLU A 177 22.98 -8.44 -5.79
CA GLU A 177 23.91 -7.33 -5.89
C GLU A 177 23.44 -6.12 -5.08
N ALA A 178 22.18 -5.68 -5.27
CA ALA A 178 21.62 -4.54 -4.55
C ALA A 178 21.58 -4.77 -3.04
N MET A 179 21.15 -5.96 -2.59
CA MET A 179 21.13 -6.27 -1.16
C MET A 179 22.54 -6.33 -0.57
N THR A 180 23.50 -6.92 -1.28
CA THR A 180 24.90 -6.96 -0.84
C THR A 180 25.47 -5.55 -0.69
N LEU A 181 25.27 -4.69 -1.68
CA LEU A 181 25.71 -3.29 -1.64
C LEU A 181 25.06 -2.52 -0.48
N ALA A 182 23.76 -2.70 -0.28
CA ALA A 182 23.03 -2.07 0.82
C ALA A 182 23.60 -2.51 2.18
N VAL A 183 23.82 -3.81 2.39
CA VAL A 183 24.39 -4.34 3.63
C VAL A 183 25.82 -3.82 3.85
N MET A 184 26.67 -3.83 2.84
CA MET A 184 28.05 -3.32 2.95
C MET A 184 28.07 -1.81 3.24
N ASN A 185 27.10 -1.06 2.74
CA ASN A 185 26.98 0.36 3.03
C ASN A 185 26.55 0.65 4.49
N VAL A 186 25.82 -0.26 5.11
CA VAL A 186 25.37 -0.13 6.51
C VAL A 186 26.39 -0.72 7.50
N MET A 187 27.09 -1.77 7.10
CA MET A 187 28.10 -2.46 7.89
C MET A 187 29.49 -2.20 7.28
N PRO A 188 30.14 -1.06 7.58
CA PRO A 188 31.49 -0.81 7.09
C PRO A 188 32.42 -1.92 7.57
N PRO A 189 33.47 -2.28 6.80
CA PRO A 189 34.43 -3.27 7.20
C PRO A 189 35.07 -2.90 8.55
N PRO A 190 35.41 -3.86 9.39
CA PRO A 190 36.12 -3.59 10.62
C PRO A 190 37.42 -2.84 10.30
N SER A 191 37.66 -1.77 11.03
CA SER A 191 38.86 -0.94 10.98
C SER A 191 40.09 -1.72 11.34
#